data_6f37c2effabbeda22706bba938c8d180
#
_entry.id   6f37c2effabbeda22706bba938c8d180
#
_cell.length_a   1.000
_cell.length_b   1.000
_cell.length_c   1.000
_cell.angle_alpha   90.00
_cell.angle_beta   90.00
_cell.angle_gamma   90.00
#
_symmetry.space_group_name_H-M   'P 1'
#
loop_
_entity.id
_entity.type
_entity.pdbx_description
1 polymer ?
#
loop_
_entity_poly.entity_id
_entity_poly.type
_entity_poly.pdbx_seq_one_letter_code
_entity_poly.pdbx_strand_id
1 'polypeptide(L)'
;LVDEYQDTNYSQYLIVKRLAEPDNHICVVGDDAQSIYSFRGANIENILTFQKGYANAQLFKLERNYRSTQTIVNAANSLIRHNRGQIPKAVYSELSLGERLQLSTYMSDRDEGKAVAQQVKLLHRQGYDYESIAVLYRTNAQSRVIEDELRHLGIPYRIYGGMSFYQRKEIKDAIAYFRLAVNPHDNEAFARVINYPLRGIGETTVMKVREASRLAACSMMEVVCNPEAAKLDVSAATQKKLTAFAEMINGFGTRVATTDAYEFATMVMRETGVMREAKADTSQEGIARLENLEEMLAGIHEFVDQQLREGNTFTPMAEFLSEVSLLTDQDEKQEDNQPRITLLTVHAAKGLEFKVTFIVGLEENLFPSQFCQAPKEIEEERRLLYVAITRAMERCYLTNARQRFRNGQTQFSSPSRFLKDIDTCYVQQTQAMSSFNPQPIKNQSTIPIASNASSLSSSAKLKSVSKQVGGNTSKTRKEVRSEWKKQDRVVHKVFGAGLVLDVYHENDNDKIDIQFDNVGKKTLLLTYAKLVRE
;
A
#
# COMPACT_ATOMS: atom_id res chain seq x y z
N LEU A 1 15.73 -32.66 -19.96
CA LEU A 1 14.51 -32.03 -19.50
C LEU A 1 14.85 -30.70 -18.84
N VAL A 2 14.19 -29.62 -19.26
CA VAL A 2 14.31 -28.27 -18.69
C VAL A 2 12.92 -27.82 -18.28
N ASP A 3 12.74 -27.51 -17.01
CA ASP A 3 11.48 -26.98 -16.45
C ASP A 3 11.52 -25.45 -16.35
N GLU A 4 10.33 -24.82 -16.21
CA GLU A 4 10.16 -23.36 -16.15
C GLU A 4 10.87 -22.63 -17.31
N TYR A 5 10.82 -23.21 -18.52
CA TYR A 5 11.63 -22.75 -19.64
C TYR A 5 11.31 -21.31 -20.08
N GLN A 6 10.09 -20.81 -19.82
CA GLN A 6 9.67 -19.43 -20.07
C GLN A 6 10.46 -18.38 -19.26
N ASP A 7 11.15 -18.81 -18.17
CA ASP A 7 11.92 -17.91 -17.31
C ASP A 7 13.42 -17.92 -17.63
N THR A 8 13.85 -18.66 -18.68
CA THR A 8 15.25 -18.71 -19.08
C THR A 8 15.73 -17.38 -19.66
N ASN A 9 16.92 -16.92 -19.24
CA ASN A 9 17.61 -15.81 -19.88
C ASN A 9 18.40 -16.27 -21.13
N TYR A 10 18.97 -15.31 -21.85
CA TYR A 10 19.70 -15.62 -23.07
C TYR A 10 20.89 -16.55 -22.88
N SER A 11 21.68 -16.39 -21.80
CA SER A 11 22.80 -17.26 -21.51
C SER A 11 22.37 -18.70 -21.20
N GLN A 12 21.31 -18.86 -20.42
CA GLN A 12 20.71 -20.16 -20.11
C GLN A 12 20.16 -20.83 -21.38
N TYR A 13 19.48 -20.06 -22.24
CA TYR A 13 19.05 -20.55 -23.56
C TYR A 13 20.22 -21.10 -24.39
N LEU A 14 21.34 -20.38 -24.46
CA LEU A 14 22.52 -20.83 -25.21
C LEU A 14 23.13 -22.10 -24.61
N ILE A 15 23.22 -22.21 -23.27
CA ILE A 15 23.72 -23.41 -22.57
C ILE A 15 22.84 -24.60 -22.95
N VAL A 16 21.51 -24.45 -22.80
CA VAL A 16 20.53 -25.52 -23.11
C VAL A 16 20.66 -25.96 -24.57
N LYS A 17 20.76 -24.99 -25.50
CA LYS A 17 20.95 -25.27 -26.93
C LYS A 17 22.22 -26.07 -27.21
N ARG A 18 23.33 -25.68 -26.61
CA ARG A 18 24.64 -26.38 -26.75
C ARG A 18 24.63 -27.79 -26.17
N LEU A 19 23.95 -27.99 -25.05
CA LEU A 19 23.79 -29.29 -24.42
C LEU A 19 22.90 -30.24 -25.24
N ALA A 20 21.97 -29.69 -26.04
CA ALA A 20 21.09 -30.47 -26.89
C ALA A 20 21.76 -30.91 -28.22
N GLU A 21 22.80 -30.22 -28.67
CA GLU A 21 23.57 -30.55 -29.91
C GLU A 21 24.45 -31.77 -29.71
N PRO A 22 24.68 -32.65 -30.72
CA PRO A 22 24.10 -32.58 -32.06
C PRO A 22 22.74 -33.28 -32.21
N ASP A 23 22.36 -34.13 -31.24
CA ASP A 23 21.24 -35.07 -31.40
C ASP A 23 19.86 -34.45 -31.14
N ASN A 24 19.84 -33.20 -30.61
CA ASN A 24 18.61 -32.46 -30.26
C ASN A 24 17.63 -33.20 -29.35
N HIS A 25 18.11 -34.07 -28.48
CA HIS A 25 17.31 -34.79 -27.50
C HIS A 25 16.99 -33.88 -26.32
N ILE A 26 16.03 -33.00 -26.50
CA ILE A 26 15.62 -32.02 -25.51
C ILE A 26 14.10 -32.06 -25.29
N CYS A 27 13.69 -31.99 -24.03
CA CYS A 27 12.31 -31.74 -23.64
C CYS A 27 12.30 -30.50 -22.73
N VAL A 28 11.48 -29.51 -23.09
CA VAL A 28 11.26 -28.31 -22.28
C VAL A 28 9.82 -28.30 -21.77
N VAL A 29 9.65 -27.90 -20.51
CA VAL A 29 8.35 -27.71 -19.88
C VAL A 29 8.24 -26.27 -19.44
N GLY A 30 7.07 -25.67 -19.57
CA GLY A 30 6.84 -24.31 -19.15
C GLY A 30 5.44 -23.80 -19.44
N ASP A 31 5.12 -22.67 -18.89
CA ASP A 31 3.86 -21.98 -19.10
C ASP A 31 4.16 -20.51 -19.47
N ASP A 32 3.97 -20.16 -20.73
CA ASP A 32 4.16 -18.80 -21.25
C ASP A 32 3.30 -17.76 -20.49
N ALA A 33 2.12 -18.15 -20.00
CA ALA A 33 1.27 -17.29 -19.18
C ALA A 33 1.84 -17.03 -17.76
N GLN A 34 2.90 -17.72 -17.36
CA GLN A 34 3.62 -17.51 -16.11
C GLN A 34 5.03 -16.92 -16.29
N SER A 35 5.34 -16.38 -17.48
CA SER A 35 6.59 -15.64 -17.73
C SER A 35 6.50 -14.23 -17.12
N ILE A 36 7.10 -14.03 -15.95
CA ILE A 36 6.99 -12.82 -15.12
C ILE A 36 8.35 -12.32 -14.60
N TYR A 37 9.47 -12.79 -15.16
CA TYR A 37 10.83 -12.45 -14.73
C TYR A 37 11.67 -11.76 -15.80
N SER A 38 11.06 -10.98 -16.70
CA SER A 38 11.80 -10.21 -17.71
C SER A 38 12.79 -9.23 -17.08
N PHE A 39 12.44 -8.64 -15.94
CA PHE A 39 13.31 -7.75 -15.16
C PHE A 39 14.58 -8.44 -14.61
N ARG A 40 14.62 -9.78 -14.59
CA ARG A 40 15.81 -10.61 -14.29
C ARG A 40 16.47 -11.16 -15.55
N GLY A 41 16.08 -10.68 -16.73
CA GLY A 41 16.61 -11.07 -18.01
C GLY A 41 15.96 -12.31 -18.62
N ALA A 42 14.86 -12.83 -18.07
CA ALA A 42 14.07 -13.88 -18.71
C ALA A 42 13.51 -13.39 -20.06
N ASN A 43 13.46 -14.28 -21.04
CA ASN A 43 12.95 -13.96 -22.36
C ASN A 43 11.87 -14.97 -22.80
N ILE A 44 10.64 -14.55 -22.78
CA ILE A 44 9.48 -15.36 -23.17
C ILE A 44 9.60 -15.90 -24.61
N GLU A 45 10.33 -15.20 -25.49
CA GLU A 45 10.52 -15.65 -26.88
C GLU A 45 11.23 -17.02 -26.94
N ASN A 46 12.00 -17.39 -25.90
CA ASN A 46 12.66 -18.69 -25.84
C ASN A 46 11.65 -19.84 -25.90
N ILE A 47 10.52 -19.73 -25.19
CA ILE A 47 9.45 -20.75 -25.24
C ILE A 47 8.53 -20.56 -26.45
N LEU A 48 8.17 -19.32 -26.80
CA LEU A 48 7.24 -19.04 -27.91
C LEU A 48 7.83 -19.47 -29.27
N THR A 49 9.15 -19.40 -29.43
CA THR A 49 9.82 -19.75 -30.68
C THR A 49 10.51 -21.10 -30.67
N PHE A 50 10.38 -21.88 -29.58
CA PHE A 50 11.07 -23.15 -29.42
C PHE A 50 10.89 -24.10 -30.61
N GLN A 51 9.64 -24.30 -31.08
CA GLN A 51 9.35 -25.16 -32.22
C GLN A 51 10.02 -24.71 -33.53
N LYS A 52 10.31 -23.39 -33.68
CA LYS A 52 11.00 -22.87 -34.88
C LYS A 52 12.49 -23.22 -34.87
N GLY A 53 13.06 -23.46 -33.69
CA GLY A 53 14.47 -23.82 -33.52
C GLY A 53 14.79 -25.31 -33.74
N TYR A 54 13.78 -26.18 -33.73
CA TYR A 54 13.94 -27.62 -33.82
C TYR A 54 12.93 -28.23 -34.78
N ALA A 55 13.39 -28.69 -35.95
CA ALA A 55 12.53 -29.10 -37.10
C ALA A 55 11.49 -30.18 -36.75
N ASN A 56 11.75 -31.04 -35.77
CA ASN A 56 10.86 -32.14 -35.38
C ASN A 56 10.25 -31.95 -33.98
N ALA A 57 10.24 -30.72 -33.45
CA ALA A 57 9.68 -30.46 -32.13
C ALA A 57 8.16 -30.73 -32.12
N GLN A 58 7.72 -31.52 -31.14
CA GLN A 58 6.31 -31.80 -30.87
C GLN A 58 5.85 -30.98 -29.67
N LEU A 59 4.66 -30.39 -29.79
CA LEU A 59 4.03 -29.63 -28.71
C LEU A 59 2.91 -30.46 -28.06
N PHE A 60 3.04 -30.70 -26.77
CA PHE A 60 2.01 -31.30 -25.93
C PHE A 60 1.46 -30.25 -24.97
N LYS A 61 0.13 -30.13 -24.88
CA LYS A 61 -0.53 -29.18 -24.00
C LYS A 61 -1.11 -29.88 -22.80
N LEU A 62 -0.71 -29.44 -21.59
CA LEU A 62 -1.27 -29.92 -20.32
C LEU A 62 -2.34 -28.92 -19.89
N GLU A 63 -3.58 -29.12 -20.33
CA GLU A 63 -4.67 -28.16 -20.16
C GLU A 63 -5.54 -28.44 -18.92
N ARG A 64 -5.39 -29.60 -18.27
CA ARG A 64 -6.16 -29.91 -17.06
C ARG A 64 -5.51 -29.33 -15.81
N ASN A 65 -6.26 -28.47 -15.11
CA ASN A 65 -5.88 -27.89 -13.82
C ASN A 65 -6.47 -28.73 -12.67
N TYR A 66 -5.64 -29.09 -11.70
CA TYR A 66 -6.00 -29.90 -10.52
C TYR A 66 -6.04 -29.11 -9.22
N ARG A 67 -5.74 -27.82 -9.26
CA ARG A 67 -5.58 -26.93 -8.10
C ARG A 67 -6.87 -26.18 -7.79
N SER A 68 -7.39 -25.48 -8.77
CA SER A 68 -8.39 -24.42 -8.58
C SER A 68 -9.77 -24.85 -9.03
N THR A 69 -10.81 -24.28 -8.43
CA THR A 69 -12.20 -24.42 -8.87
C THR A 69 -12.36 -23.89 -10.30
N GLN A 70 -13.43 -24.36 -11.00
CA GLN A 70 -13.71 -23.99 -12.39
C GLN A 70 -13.83 -22.49 -12.58
N THR A 71 -14.49 -21.78 -11.67
CA THR A 71 -14.69 -20.31 -11.76
C THR A 71 -13.35 -19.57 -11.73
N ILE A 72 -12.42 -19.97 -10.87
CA ILE A 72 -11.07 -19.36 -10.79
C ILE A 72 -10.31 -19.58 -12.10
N VAL A 73 -10.31 -20.80 -12.62
CA VAL A 73 -9.64 -21.14 -13.89
C VAL A 73 -10.23 -20.36 -15.05
N ASN A 74 -11.56 -20.28 -15.15
CA ASN A 74 -12.25 -19.57 -16.21
C ASN A 74 -12.00 -18.04 -16.13
N ALA A 75 -11.99 -17.47 -14.93
CA ALA A 75 -11.63 -16.07 -14.72
C ALA A 75 -10.19 -15.77 -15.16
N ALA A 76 -9.23 -16.63 -14.79
CA ALA A 76 -7.83 -16.50 -15.22
C ALA A 76 -7.68 -16.63 -16.75
N ASN A 77 -8.39 -17.58 -17.38
CA ASN A 77 -8.41 -17.72 -18.83
C ASN A 77 -8.98 -16.47 -19.51
N SER A 78 -10.07 -15.89 -18.97
CA SER A 78 -10.67 -14.68 -19.53
C SER A 78 -9.71 -13.49 -19.50
N LEU A 79 -8.93 -13.36 -18.43
CA LEU A 79 -7.89 -12.34 -18.30
C LEU A 79 -6.77 -12.54 -19.31
N ILE A 80 -6.17 -13.74 -19.35
CA ILE A 80 -4.93 -13.96 -20.09
C ILE A 80 -5.13 -13.97 -21.62
N ARG A 81 -6.33 -14.27 -22.13
CA ARG A 81 -6.61 -14.24 -23.58
C ARG A 81 -6.45 -12.86 -24.22
N HIS A 82 -6.38 -11.78 -23.43
CA HIS A 82 -6.08 -10.43 -23.93
C HIS A 82 -4.61 -10.23 -24.29
N ASN A 83 -3.71 -11.14 -23.93
CA ASN A 83 -2.32 -11.15 -24.39
C ASN A 83 -2.24 -11.70 -25.81
N ARG A 84 -1.38 -11.08 -26.63
CA ARG A 84 -1.15 -11.51 -28.02
C ARG A 84 0.01 -12.49 -28.12
N GLY A 85 1.08 -12.26 -27.36
CA GLY A 85 2.27 -13.12 -27.33
C GLY A 85 2.07 -14.33 -26.42
N GLN A 86 1.32 -15.34 -26.89
CA GLN A 86 1.06 -16.54 -26.09
C GLN A 86 0.84 -17.79 -26.97
N ILE A 87 1.04 -18.97 -26.37
CA ILE A 87 0.69 -20.26 -26.97
C ILE A 87 -0.80 -20.50 -26.72
N PRO A 88 -1.65 -20.63 -27.74
CA PRO A 88 -3.07 -20.87 -27.55
C PRO A 88 -3.32 -22.15 -26.75
N LYS A 89 -4.01 -22.06 -25.62
CA LYS A 89 -4.39 -23.17 -24.76
C LYS A 89 -5.72 -22.87 -24.06
N ALA A 90 -6.45 -23.93 -23.68
CA ALA A 90 -7.71 -23.83 -22.96
C ALA A 90 -7.62 -24.62 -21.66
N VAL A 91 -7.09 -23.98 -20.62
CA VAL A 91 -6.97 -24.59 -19.30
C VAL A 91 -8.37 -24.81 -18.72
N TYR A 92 -8.65 -26.02 -18.21
CA TYR A 92 -9.93 -26.36 -17.60
C TYR A 92 -9.74 -27.10 -16.29
N SER A 93 -10.76 -27.07 -15.43
CA SER A 93 -10.79 -27.80 -14.16
C SER A 93 -12.01 -28.71 -14.12
N GLU A 94 -11.84 -29.91 -13.57
CA GLU A 94 -12.93 -30.85 -13.27
C GLU A 94 -13.38 -30.77 -11.80
N LEU A 95 -12.79 -29.87 -11.02
CA LEU A 95 -13.21 -29.62 -9.64
C LEU A 95 -14.59 -28.91 -9.63
N SER A 96 -15.13 -28.64 -8.45
CA SER A 96 -16.41 -27.95 -8.30
C SER A 96 -16.40 -26.58 -9.00
N LEU A 97 -17.58 -26.06 -9.34
CA LEU A 97 -17.72 -24.74 -9.94
C LEU A 97 -17.05 -23.66 -9.08
N GLY A 98 -17.22 -23.76 -7.76
CA GLY A 98 -16.67 -22.79 -6.79
C GLY A 98 -17.41 -21.45 -6.77
N GLU A 99 -16.96 -20.56 -5.89
CA GLU A 99 -17.52 -19.22 -5.78
C GLU A 99 -16.93 -18.28 -6.86
N ARG A 100 -17.66 -17.19 -7.18
CA ARG A 100 -17.14 -16.12 -8.03
C ARG A 100 -16.05 -15.36 -7.29
N LEU A 101 -15.09 -14.79 -8.04
CA LEU A 101 -14.09 -13.90 -7.50
C LEU A 101 -14.79 -12.68 -6.88
N GLN A 102 -14.44 -12.36 -5.63
CA GLN A 102 -15.05 -11.25 -4.89
C GLN A 102 -14.28 -9.95 -5.20
N LEU A 103 -14.90 -8.98 -5.85
CA LEU A 103 -14.28 -7.68 -6.14
C LEU A 103 -14.85 -6.60 -5.21
N SER A 104 -13.98 -5.96 -4.44
CA SER A 104 -14.35 -4.89 -3.51
C SER A 104 -13.52 -3.62 -3.76
N THR A 105 -14.17 -2.46 -3.72
CA THR A 105 -13.52 -1.15 -3.85
C THR A 105 -13.68 -0.38 -2.54
N TYR A 106 -12.58 0.10 -1.97
CA TYR A 106 -12.54 0.84 -0.72
C TYR A 106 -12.23 2.32 -0.95
N MET A 107 -12.46 3.16 0.06
CA MET A 107 -12.16 4.59 -0.06
C MET A 107 -10.67 4.84 0.03
N SER A 108 -9.98 4.22 0.98
CA SER A 108 -8.53 4.34 1.19
C SER A 108 -7.87 2.98 1.27
N ASP A 109 -6.54 2.94 1.17
CA ASP A 109 -5.71 1.77 1.41
C ASP A 109 -5.83 1.23 2.84
N ARG A 110 -6.02 2.12 3.82
CA ARG A 110 -6.31 1.72 5.20
C ARG A 110 -7.64 1.00 5.30
N ASP A 111 -8.70 1.52 4.65
CA ASP A 111 -9.99 0.83 4.62
C ASP A 111 -9.87 -0.54 3.94
N GLU A 112 -9.05 -0.62 2.87
CA GLU A 112 -8.71 -1.89 2.20
C GLU A 112 -8.04 -2.86 3.16
N GLY A 113 -6.96 -2.44 3.85
CA GLY A 113 -6.23 -3.26 4.81
C GLY A 113 -7.11 -3.75 5.96
N LYS A 114 -7.88 -2.85 6.55
CA LYS A 114 -8.84 -3.17 7.61
C LYS A 114 -9.88 -4.20 7.18
N ALA A 115 -10.44 -4.03 5.99
CA ALA A 115 -11.43 -4.96 5.46
C ALA A 115 -10.82 -6.33 5.16
N VAL A 116 -9.60 -6.38 4.61
CA VAL A 116 -8.86 -7.63 4.38
C VAL A 116 -8.62 -8.35 5.71
N ALA A 117 -8.10 -7.67 6.73
CA ALA A 117 -7.84 -8.27 8.03
C ALA A 117 -9.12 -8.77 8.73
N GLN A 118 -10.23 -8.03 8.61
CA GLN A 118 -11.55 -8.46 9.11
C GLN A 118 -12.08 -9.69 8.36
N GLN A 119 -11.94 -9.71 7.04
CA GLN A 119 -12.37 -10.85 6.22
C GLN A 119 -11.55 -12.10 6.53
N VAL A 120 -10.25 -11.96 6.75
CA VAL A 120 -9.37 -13.05 7.20
C VAL A 120 -9.88 -13.63 8.53
N LYS A 121 -10.21 -12.76 9.51
CA LYS A 121 -10.76 -13.20 10.80
C LYS A 121 -12.10 -13.94 10.65
N LEU A 122 -12.93 -13.48 9.71
CA LEU A 122 -14.20 -14.15 9.39
C LEU A 122 -13.97 -15.52 8.78
N LEU A 123 -13.05 -15.64 7.82
CA LEU A 123 -12.69 -16.92 7.18
C LEU A 123 -12.13 -17.92 8.19
N HIS A 124 -11.30 -17.46 9.12
CA HIS A 124 -10.80 -18.33 10.19
C HIS A 124 -11.94 -18.86 11.07
N ARG A 125 -12.92 -18.03 11.41
CA ARG A 125 -14.13 -18.46 12.13
C ARG A 125 -15.00 -19.46 11.31
N GLN A 126 -14.88 -19.43 9.98
CA GLN A 126 -15.54 -20.39 9.08
C GLN A 126 -14.76 -21.70 8.92
N GLY A 127 -13.61 -21.85 9.58
CA GLY A 127 -12.81 -23.07 9.59
C GLY A 127 -11.61 -23.07 8.63
N TYR A 128 -11.24 -21.93 8.05
CA TYR A 128 -9.99 -21.82 7.29
C TYR A 128 -8.81 -21.62 8.25
N ASP A 129 -7.79 -22.48 8.13
CA ASP A 129 -6.54 -22.28 8.85
C ASP A 129 -5.80 -21.07 8.30
N TYR A 130 -5.14 -20.29 9.16
CA TYR A 130 -4.37 -19.13 8.74
C TYR A 130 -3.30 -19.46 7.68
N GLU A 131 -2.64 -20.61 7.75
CA GLU A 131 -1.65 -21.07 6.77
C GLU A 131 -2.23 -21.28 5.37
N SER A 132 -3.54 -21.50 5.26
CA SER A 132 -4.22 -21.66 3.98
C SER A 132 -4.63 -20.35 3.33
N ILE A 133 -4.35 -19.20 3.98
CA ILE A 133 -4.73 -17.87 3.53
C ILE A 133 -3.48 -17.07 3.17
N ALA A 134 -3.50 -16.41 2.02
CA ALA A 134 -2.44 -15.51 1.59
C ALA A 134 -2.96 -14.15 1.15
N VAL A 135 -2.17 -13.11 1.39
CA VAL A 135 -2.39 -11.76 0.84
C VAL A 135 -1.24 -11.44 -0.11
N LEU A 136 -1.59 -11.21 -1.36
CA LEU A 136 -0.68 -10.96 -2.46
C LEU A 136 -0.73 -9.47 -2.85
N TYR A 137 0.42 -8.86 -2.98
CA TYR A 137 0.57 -7.46 -3.37
C TYR A 137 1.62 -7.28 -4.46
N ARG A 138 1.55 -6.15 -5.19
CA ARG A 138 2.46 -5.88 -6.31
C ARG A 138 3.83 -5.43 -5.84
N THR A 139 3.90 -4.58 -4.83
CA THR A 139 5.15 -4.04 -4.26
C THR A 139 5.22 -4.28 -2.76
N ASN A 140 6.45 -4.41 -2.26
CA ASN A 140 6.69 -4.66 -0.84
C ASN A 140 6.14 -3.55 0.07
N ALA A 141 6.11 -2.31 -0.40
CA ALA A 141 5.58 -1.17 0.37
C ALA A 141 4.14 -1.40 0.84
N GLN A 142 3.29 -2.04 0.01
CA GLN A 142 1.90 -2.32 0.35
C GLN A 142 1.71 -3.22 1.58
N SER A 143 2.76 -3.95 2.02
CA SER A 143 2.65 -4.84 3.18
C SER A 143 2.37 -4.09 4.47
N ARG A 144 2.86 -2.84 4.65
CA ARG A 144 2.74 -2.06 5.88
C ARG A 144 1.31 -1.99 6.38
N VAL A 145 0.40 -1.50 5.55
CA VAL A 145 -1.01 -1.33 5.94
C VAL A 145 -1.66 -2.66 6.34
N ILE A 146 -1.33 -3.72 5.61
CA ILE A 146 -1.86 -5.07 5.92
C ILE A 146 -1.24 -5.60 7.22
N GLU A 147 0.07 -5.43 7.41
CA GLU A 147 0.77 -5.84 8.64
C GLU A 147 0.18 -5.12 9.85
N ASP A 148 0.00 -3.79 9.78
CA ASP A 148 -0.52 -2.97 10.87
C ASP A 148 -1.95 -3.42 11.25
N GLU A 149 -2.84 -3.63 10.29
CA GLU A 149 -4.21 -4.07 10.55
C GLU A 149 -4.31 -5.52 11.07
N LEU A 150 -3.43 -6.41 10.61
CA LEU A 150 -3.34 -7.78 11.17
C LEU A 150 -2.87 -7.76 12.63
N ARG A 151 -1.87 -6.93 12.96
CA ARG A 151 -1.39 -6.74 14.35
C ARG A 151 -2.49 -6.18 15.24
N HIS A 152 -3.22 -5.14 14.79
CA HIS A 152 -4.35 -4.58 15.54
C HIS A 152 -5.41 -5.62 15.89
N LEU A 153 -5.62 -6.61 15.03
CA LEU A 153 -6.58 -7.69 15.27
C LEU A 153 -5.99 -8.92 15.97
N GLY A 154 -4.68 -8.90 16.29
CA GLY A 154 -3.96 -10.00 16.91
C GLY A 154 -3.87 -11.24 16.01
N ILE A 155 -3.83 -11.05 14.68
CA ILE A 155 -3.76 -12.14 13.69
C ILE A 155 -2.30 -12.41 13.36
N PRO A 156 -1.78 -13.62 13.58
CA PRO A 156 -0.40 -13.96 13.29
C PRO A 156 -0.15 -14.03 11.78
N TYR A 157 0.96 -13.44 11.33
CA TYR A 157 1.36 -13.46 9.92
C TYR A 157 2.85 -13.69 9.76
N ARG A 158 3.26 -13.99 8.53
CA ARG A 158 4.66 -14.05 8.10
C ARG A 158 4.83 -13.38 6.74
N ILE A 159 5.96 -12.74 6.53
CA ILE A 159 6.37 -12.25 5.21
C ILE A 159 7.17 -13.35 4.52
N TYR A 160 6.70 -13.79 3.35
CA TYR A 160 7.41 -14.81 2.56
C TYR A 160 8.38 -14.14 1.58
N GLY A 161 9.65 -14.55 1.66
CA GLY A 161 10.70 -14.03 0.77
C GLY A 161 11.14 -12.59 1.06
N GLY A 162 10.86 -12.08 2.27
CA GLY A 162 11.20 -10.72 2.68
C GLY A 162 11.26 -10.54 4.19
N MET A 163 11.33 -9.29 4.62
CA MET A 163 11.28 -8.87 6.01
C MET A 163 10.01 -8.06 6.28
N SER A 164 9.53 -8.06 7.52
CA SER A 164 8.45 -7.16 7.93
C SER A 164 8.84 -5.70 7.67
N PHE A 165 7.87 -4.84 7.50
CA PHE A 165 8.09 -3.48 7.02
C PHE A 165 9.12 -2.72 7.86
N TYR A 166 8.96 -2.71 9.17
CA TYR A 166 9.86 -1.99 10.09
C TYR A 166 11.24 -2.66 10.28
N GLN A 167 11.44 -3.89 9.79
CA GLN A 167 12.73 -4.58 9.81
C GLN A 167 13.61 -4.30 8.58
N ARG A 168 13.05 -3.67 7.53
CA ARG A 168 13.80 -3.32 6.31
C ARG A 168 14.90 -2.32 6.60
N LYS A 169 16.03 -2.48 5.90
CA LYS A 169 17.24 -1.69 6.14
C LYS A 169 16.98 -0.19 6.04
N GLU A 170 16.37 0.27 4.96
CA GLU A 170 16.08 1.69 4.68
C GLU A 170 15.13 2.30 5.72
N ILE A 171 14.18 1.50 6.23
CA ILE A 171 13.25 1.92 7.28
C ILE A 171 13.97 2.04 8.63
N LYS A 172 14.81 1.04 8.97
CA LYS A 172 15.66 1.11 10.17
C LYS A 172 16.63 2.29 10.12
N ASP A 173 17.18 2.60 8.95
CA ASP A 173 18.09 3.73 8.77
C ASP A 173 17.36 5.07 8.99
N ALA A 174 16.15 5.22 8.46
CA ALA A 174 15.33 6.40 8.67
C ALA A 174 14.89 6.54 10.15
N ILE A 175 14.41 5.46 10.77
CA ILE A 175 14.02 5.42 12.19
C ILE A 175 15.21 5.77 13.09
N ALA A 176 16.42 5.31 12.76
CA ALA A 176 17.61 5.64 13.53
C ALA A 176 17.91 7.15 13.54
N TYR A 177 17.65 7.88 12.45
CA TYR A 177 17.72 9.35 12.47
C TYR A 177 16.70 9.97 13.41
N PHE A 178 15.47 9.47 13.42
CA PHE A 178 14.43 9.98 14.31
C PHE A 178 14.75 9.68 15.78
N ARG A 179 15.22 8.45 16.07
CA ARG A 179 15.68 8.06 17.40
C ARG A 179 16.80 8.95 17.91
N LEU A 180 17.81 9.20 17.06
CA LEU A 180 18.96 10.02 17.40
C LEU A 180 18.59 11.51 17.63
N ALA A 181 17.61 12.02 16.91
CA ALA A 181 17.10 13.37 17.10
C ALA A 181 16.30 13.53 18.40
N VAL A 182 15.54 12.48 18.78
CA VAL A 182 14.79 12.44 20.06
C VAL A 182 15.72 12.18 21.23
N ASN A 183 16.67 11.26 21.07
CA ASN A 183 17.64 10.87 22.10
C ASN A 183 19.07 10.87 21.54
N PRO A 184 19.84 11.95 21.71
CA PRO A 184 21.23 12.02 21.25
C PRO A 184 22.19 11.01 21.91
N HIS A 185 21.79 10.38 23.01
CA HIS A 185 22.59 9.34 23.68
C HIS A 185 22.43 7.94 23.08
N ASP A 186 21.63 7.78 22.02
CA ASP A 186 21.43 6.50 21.34
C ASP A 186 22.64 6.15 20.47
N ASN A 187 23.59 5.43 21.04
CA ASN A 187 24.84 5.03 20.37
C ASN A 187 24.60 4.05 19.21
N GLU A 188 23.56 3.23 19.26
CA GLU A 188 23.20 2.32 18.16
C GLU A 188 22.71 3.11 16.96
N ALA A 189 21.75 4.00 17.18
CA ALA A 189 21.25 4.90 16.13
C ALA A 189 22.37 5.76 15.55
N PHE A 190 23.26 6.32 16.39
CA PHE A 190 24.43 7.07 15.95
C PHE A 190 25.31 6.27 15.01
N ALA A 191 25.77 5.08 15.44
CA ALA A 191 26.67 4.23 14.65
C ALA A 191 26.03 3.83 13.32
N ARG A 192 24.72 3.65 13.30
CA ARG A 192 23.96 3.27 12.11
C ARG A 192 23.91 4.37 11.04
N VAL A 193 23.74 5.63 11.43
CA VAL A 193 23.46 6.73 10.48
C VAL A 193 24.61 7.68 10.23
N ILE A 194 25.68 7.63 11.00
CA ILE A 194 26.79 8.59 10.90
C ILE A 194 27.40 8.67 9.49
N ASN A 195 27.47 7.54 8.78
CA ASN A 195 27.98 7.47 7.40
C ASN A 195 26.91 7.10 6.36
N TYR A 196 25.64 7.20 6.69
CA TYR A 196 24.53 6.98 5.77
C TYR A 196 23.59 8.20 5.75
N PRO A 197 23.32 8.83 4.61
CA PRO A 197 24.04 8.73 3.32
C PRO A 197 25.54 8.93 3.43
N LEU A 198 26.29 8.48 2.43
CA LEU A 198 27.76 8.45 2.45
C LEU A 198 28.37 9.83 2.75
N ARG A 199 29.05 9.96 3.90
CA ARG A 199 29.74 11.21 4.34
C ARG A 199 31.26 11.10 4.33
N GLY A 200 31.80 9.93 3.94
CA GLY A 200 33.23 9.65 3.99
C GLY A 200 33.76 9.55 5.42
N ILE A 201 32.96 9.02 6.35
CA ILE A 201 33.32 8.65 7.72
C ILE A 201 33.39 7.13 7.73
N GLY A 202 34.63 6.59 7.65
CA GLY A 202 34.86 5.16 7.57
C GLY A 202 34.68 4.43 8.91
N GLU A 203 34.56 3.11 8.86
CA GLU A 203 34.39 2.23 10.02
C GLU A 203 35.48 2.42 11.08
N THR A 204 36.73 2.62 10.65
CA THR A 204 37.85 2.91 11.58
C THR A 204 37.62 4.17 12.41
N THR A 205 36.99 5.20 11.83
CA THR A 205 36.64 6.43 12.56
C THR A 205 35.51 6.15 13.55
N VAL A 206 34.50 5.39 13.15
CA VAL A 206 33.38 4.99 14.03
C VAL A 206 33.90 4.17 15.22
N MET A 207 34.85 3.27 14.99
CA MET A 207 35.50 2.50 16.07
C MET A 207 36.26 3.42 17.04
N LYS A 208 37.01 4.43 16.55
CA LYS A 208 37.71 5.40 17.39
C LYS A 208 36.72 6.22 18.24
N VAL A 209 35.61 6.68 17.67
CA VAL A 209 34.55 7.38 18.39
C VAL A 209 33.92 6.50 19.47
N ARG A 210 33.66 5.23 19.15
CA ARG A 210 33.10 4.24 20.10
C ARG A 210 34.05 3.98 21.26
N GLU A 211 35.35 3.82 20.97
CA GLU A 211 36.36 3.61 22.04
C GLU A 211 36.51 4.85 22.92
N ALA A 212 36.56 6.04 22.33
CA ALA A 212 36.59 7.29 23.09
C ALA A 212 35.35 7.47 23.98
N SER A 213 34.16 7.10 23.46
CA SER A 213 32.90 7.09 24.19
C SER A 213 32.97 6.15 25.43
N ARG A 214 33.50 4.94 25.21
CA ARG A 214 33.69 3.96 26.29
C ARG A 214 34.66 4.46 27.37
N LEU A 215 35.78 5.03 26.97
CA LEU A 215 36.80 5.55 27.90
C LEU A 215 36.35 6.77 28.67
N ALA A 216 35.60 7.66 28.03
CA ALA A 216 35.07 8.87 28.63
C ALA A 216 33.73 8.65 29.38
N ALA A 217 33.17 7.43 29.33
CA ALA A 217 31.86 7.08 29.88
C ALA A 217 30.73 8.06 29.48
N CYS A 218 30.75 8.46 28.19
CA CYS A 218 29.76 9.38 27.62
C CYS A 218 29.25 8.83 26.27
N SER A 219 28.21 9.44 25.69
CA SER A 219 27.67 9.01 24.41
C SER A 219 28.61 9.30 23.24
N MET A 220 28.48 8.53 22.13
CA MET A 220 29.24 8.80 20.88
C MET A 220 28.96 10.20 20.33
N MET A 221 27.75 10.72 20.53
CA MET A 221 27.40 12.08 20.15
C MET A 221 28.13 13.13 20.97
N GLU A 222 28.25 12.93 22.31
CA GLU A 222 29.01 13.81 23.18
C GLU A 222 30.50 13.82 22.84
N VAL A 223 31.08 12.66 22.47
CA VAL A 223 32.47 12.57 21.96
C VAL A 223 32.68 13.47 20.73
N VAL A 224 31.73 13.43 19.81
CA VAL A 224 31.83 14.20 18.55
C VAL A 224 31.59 15.69 18.79
N CYS A 225 30.72 16.05 19.72
CA CYS A 225 30.50 17.43 20.12
C CYS A 225 31.70 18.03 20.88
N ASN A 226 32.43 17.21 21.68
CA ASN A 226 33.56 17.63 22.52
C ASN A 226 34.78 16.73 22.31
N PRO A 227 35.37 16.70 21.09
CA PRO A 227 36.42 15.74 20.73
C PRO A 227 37.71 15.90 21.52
N GLU A 228 38.04 17.10 21.95
CA GLU A 228 39.21 17.38 22.79
C GLU A 228 39.05 16.80 24.20
N ALA A 229 37.89 16.99 24.83
CA ALA A 229 37.59 16.45 26.15
C ALA A 229 37.60 14.90 26.14
N ALA A 230 37.10 14.31 25.08
CA ALA A 230 37.10 12.86 24.87
C ALA A 230 38.42 12.30 24.32
N LYS A 231 39.45 13.14 24.07
CA LYS A 231 40.75 12.77 23.49
C LYS A 231 40.61 11.96 22.19
N LEU A 232 39.69 12.40 21.31
CA LEU A 232 39.44 11.72 20.05
C LEU A 232 40.57 12.00 19.05
N ASP A 233 41.34 10.97 18.69
CA ASP A 233 42.45 11.05 17.74
C ASP A 233 41.96 10.79 16.30
N VAL A 234 41.62 11.85 15.58
CA VAL A 234 41.23 11.84 14.16
C VAL A 234 41.83 13.03 13.42
N SER A 235 41.94 12.92 12.08
CA SER A 235 42.41 14.06 11.27
C SER A 235 41.45 15.24 11.33
N ALA A 236 41.96 16.45 11.14
CA ALA A 236 41.16 17.69 11.11
C ALA A 236 40.03 17.63 10.05
N ALA A 237 40.29 16.99 8.89
CA ALA A 237 39.29 16.79 7.85
C ALA A 237 38.14 15.86 8.32
N THR A 238 38.48 14.81 9.05
CA THR A 238 37.51 13.87 9.64
C THR A 238 36.72 14.57 10.75
N GLN A 239 37.41 15.32 11.61
CA GLN A 239 36.74 16.09 12.68
C GLN A 239 35.71 17.06 12.12
N LYS A 240 36.03 17.80 11.05
CA LYS A 240 35.08 18.71 10.38
C LYS A 240 33.82 17.97 9.92
N LYS A 241 33.93 16.75 9.38
CA LYS A 241 32.79 15.93 8.97
C LYS A 241 31.94 15.47 10.17
N LEU A 242 32.60 15.07 11.26
CA LEU A 242 31.94 14.68 12.50
C LEU A 242 31.18 15.86 13.12
N THR A 243 31.82 17.04 13.19
CA THR A 243 31.17 18.26 13.69
C THR A 243 29.94 18.64 12.86
N ALA A 244 30.06 18.64 11.53
CA ALA A 244 28.92 18.92 10.64
C ALA A 244 27.76 17.94 10.83
N PHE A 245 28.06 16.65 11.07
CA PHE A 245 27.03 15.67 11.42
C PHE A 245 26.39 15.98 12.77
N ALA A 246 27.17 16.30 13.80
CA ALA A 246 26.66 16.64 15.13
C ALA A 246 25.79 17.91 15.11
N GLU A 247 26.21 18.94 14.38
CA GLU A 247 25.42 20.17 14.19
C GLU A 247 24.07 19.89 13.52
N MET A 248 24.05 19.04 12.51
CA MET A 248 22.81 18.61 11.84
C MET A 248 21.87 17.90 12.81
N ILE A 249 22.35 16.93 13.59
CA ILE A 249 21.53 16.19 14.57
C ILE A 249 21.04 17.10 15.70
N ASN A 250 21.90 17.98 16.23
CA ASN A 250 21.51 18.94 17.25
C ASN A 250 20.44 19.91 16.71
N GLY A 251 20.55 20.32 15.44
CA GLY A 251 19.52 21.11 14.76
C GLY A 251 18.18 20.38 14.65
N PHE A 252 18.16 19.07 14.52
CA PHE A 252 16.93 18.27 14.60
C PHE A 252 16.41 18.23 16.04
N GLY A 253 17.28 18.00 17.02
CA GLY A 253 16.92 17.95 18.45
C GLY A 253 16.20 19.22 18.94
N THR A 254 16.57 20.41 18.43
CA THR A 254 15.89 21.67 18.79
C THR A 254 14.49 21.77 18.19
N ARG A 255 14.21 21.09 17.09
CA ARG A 255 12.94 21.16 16.35
C ARG A 255 11.98 20.01 16.69
N VAL A 256 12.47 18.88 17.19
CA VAL A 256 11.66 17.68 17.45
C VAL A 256 10.53 17.91 18.46
N ALA A 257 10.72 18.80 19.41
CA ALA A 257 9.71 19.10 20.44
C ALA A 257 8.60 20.05 19.98
N THR A 258 8.81 20.76 18.86
CA THR A 258 7.89 21.81 18.38
C THR A 258 7.31 21.54 17.00
N THR A 259 7.77 20.48 16.33
CA THR A 259 7.34 20.10 14.99
C THR A 259 6.58 18.79 15.07
N ASP A 260 5.46 18.72 14.38
CA ASP A 260 4.64 17.53 14.24
C ASP A 260 5.42 16.35 13.63
N ALA A 261 5.11 15.12 14.00
CA ALA A 261 5.86 13.93 13.60
C ALA A 261 6.02 13.80 12.07
N TYR A 262 4.98 14.11 11.30
CA TYR A 262 5.04 14.01 9.84
C TYR A 262 5.90 15.12 9.21
N GLU A 263 5.72 16.35 9.64
CA GLU A 263 6.53 17.49 9.18
C GLU A 263 8.00 17.28 9.57
N PHE A 264 8.24 16.79 10.79
CA PHE A 264 9.57 16.48 11.29
C PHE A 264 10.24 15.37 10.47
N ALA A 265 9.56 14.25 10.23
CA ALA A 265 10.09 13.16 9.43
C ALA A 265 10.44 13.62 8.01
N THR A 266 9.55 14.35 7.36
CA THR A 266 9.76 14.88 6.01
C THR A 266 10.98 15.79 5.96
N MET A 267 11.15 16.66 6.96
CA MET A 267 12.29 17.55 7.10
C MET A 267 13.59 16.76 7.28
N VAL A 268 13.64 15.82 8.22
CA VAL A 268 14.84 15.01 8.50
C VAL A 268 15.26 14.22 7.27
N MET A 269 14.34 13.54 6.60
CA MET A 269 14.65 12.73 5.42
C MET A 269 15.16 13.59 4.24
N ARG A 270 14.68 14.82 4.11
CA ARG A 270 15.16 15.78 3.11
C ARG A 270 16.56 16.31 3.46
N GLU A 271 16.75 16.81 4.70
CA GLU A 271 17.99 17.47 5.14
C GLU A 271 19.16 16.49 5.28
N THR A 272 18.91 15.26 5.71
CA THR A 272 19.92 14.19 5.74
C THR A 272 20.37 13.72 4.36
N GLY A 273 19.52 13.89 3.34
CA GLY A 273 19.76 13.44 1.97
C GLY A 273 19.30 12.01 1.69
N VAL A 274 18.68 11.31 2.64
CA VAL A 274 18.16 9.91 2.46
C VAL A 274 17.22 9.83 1.26
N MET A 275 16.24 10.72 1.16
CA MET A 275 15.32 10.76 0.01
C MET A 275 16.01 11.07 -1.32
N ARG A 276 17.05 11.91 -1.29
CA ARG A 276 17.80 12.24 -2.50
C ARG A 276 18.61 11.05 -3.02
N GLU A 277 19.25 10.31 -2.12
CA GLU A 277 19.99 9.09 -2.46
C GLU A 277 19.06 8.01 -3.02
N ALA A 278 17.91 7.77 -2.36
CA ALA A 278 16.92 6.81 -2.83
C ALA A 278 16.36 7.18 -4.22
N LYS A 279 16.10 8.46 -4.50
CA LYS A 279 15.63 8.94 -5.81
C LYS A 279 16.70 8.86 -6.91
N ALA A 280 17.97 8.89 -6.55
CA ALA A 280 19.07 8.80 -7.51
C ALA A 280 19.33 7.36 -8.00
N ASP A 281 18.89 6.36 -7.25
CA ASP A 281 19.03 4.95 -7.61
C ASP A 281 17.84 4.47 -8.44
N THR A 282 18.05 4.33 -9.75
CA THR A 282 17.04 3.88 -10.71
C THR A 282 16.96 2.36 -10.85
N SER A 283 17.74 1.61 -10.08
CA SER A 283 17.65 0.15 -10.06
C SER A 283 16.30 -0.30 -9.46
N GLN A 284 15.90 -1.54 -9.74
CA GLN A 284 14.68 -2.12 -9.16
C GLN A 284 14.71 -2.10 -7.61
N GLU A 285 15.88 -2.33 -7.03
CA GLU A 285 16.08 -2.25 -5.58
C GLU A 285 16.01 -0.81 -5.07
N GLY A 286 16.53 0.17 -5.83
CA GLY A 286 16.43 1.59 -5.53
C GLY A 286 15.00 2.09 -5.56
N ILE A 287 14.23 1.69 -6.58
CA ILE A 287 12.80 1.99 -6.68
C ILE A 287 12.04 1.41 -5.48
N ALA A 288 12.29 0.15 -5.13
CA ALA A 288 11.64 -0.48 -3.98
C ALA A 288 12.00 0.21 -2.65
N ARG A 289 13.26 0.65 -2.47
CA ARG A 289 13.67 1.43 -1.29
C ARG A 289 12.95 2.78 -1.23
N LEU A 290 12.84 3.47 -2.36
CA LEU A 290 12.10 4.74 -2.41
C LEU A 290 10.62 4.54 -2.05
N GLU A 291 9.95 3.54 -2.64
CA GLU A 291 8.57 3.20 -2.31
C GLU A 291 8.38 2.89 -0.81
N ASN A 292 9.32 2.17 -0.20
CA ASN A 292 9.29 1.88 1.23
C ASN A 292 9.42 3.15 2.10
N LEU A 293 10.32 4.07 1.72
CA LEU A 293 10.48 5.34 2.45
C LEU A 293 9.26 6.25 2.29
N GLU A 294 8.66 6.29 1.12
CA GLU A 294 7.41 7.04 0.87
C GLU A 294 6.25 6.44 1.66
N GLU A 295 6.16 5.12 1.74
CA GLU A 295 5.16 4.41 2.52
C GLU A 295 5.34 4.63 4.03
N MET A 296 6.58 4.72 4.53
CA MET A 296 6.84 5.09 5.92
C MET A 296 6.34 6.50 6.23
N LEU A 297 6.58 7.47 5.34
CA LEU A 297 6.06 8.82 5.51
C LEU A 297 4.52 8.85 5.48
N ALA A 298 3.90 8.03 4.62
CA ALA A 298 2.45 7.87 4.61
C ALA A 298 1.93 7.31 5.94
N GLY A 299 2.61 6.33 6.52
CA GLY A 299 2.28 5.78 7.85
C GLY A 299 2.39 6.81 8.97
N ILE A 300 3.43 7.64 8.96
CA ILE A 300 3.59 8.73 9.94
C ILE A 300 2.47 9.77 9.79
N HIS A 301 2.13 10.14 8.55
CA HIS A 301 1.02 11.05 8.29
C HIS A 301 -0.32 10.49 8.81
N GLU A 302 -0.56 9.22 8.55
CA GLU A 302 -1.75 8.52 9.01
C GLU A 302 -1.85 8.46 10.53
N PHE A 303 -0.72 8.21 11.21
CA PHE A 303 -0.62 8.23 12.67
C PHE A 303 -1.01 9.62 13.22
N VAL A 304 -0.45 10.69 12.66
CA VAL A 304 -0.77 12.06 13.04
C VAL A 304 -2.25 12.38 12.80
N ASP A 305 -2.80 12.01 11.65
CA ASP A 305 -4.22 12.20 11.34
C ASP A 305 -5.14 11.46 12.32
N GLN A 306 -4.75 10.28 12.76
CA GLN A 306 -5.50 9.52 13.77
C GLN A 306 -5.47 10.23 15.11
N GLN A 307 -4.29 10.68 15.58
CA GLN A 307 -4.15 11.41 16.82
C GLN A 307 -4.98 12.71 16.82
N LEU A 308 -5.01 13.43 15.69
CA LEU A 308 -5.85 14.61 15.51
C LEU A 308 -7.35 14.30 15.63
N ARG A 309 -7.82 13.17 15.08
CA ARG A 309 -9.23 12.72 15.21
C ARG A 309 -9.58 12.31 16.64
N GLU A 310 -8.62 11.84 17.41
CA GLU A 310 -8.75 11.51 18.83
C GLU A 310 -8.72 12.74 19.74
N GLY A 311 -8.47 13.92 19.16
CA GLY A 311 -8.49 15.21 19.86
C GLY A 311 -7.12 15.73 20.28
N ASN A 312 -6.03 15.07 19.92
CA ASN A 312 -4.68 15.55 20.15
C ASN A 312 -4.35 16.66 19.15
N THR A 313 -3.90 17.81 19.64
CA THR A 313 -3.56 18.98 18.79
C THR A 313 -2.12 18.97 18.29
N PHE A 314 -1.29 18.11 18.83
CA PHE A 314 0.14 17.99 18.52
C PHE A 314 0.59 16.54 18.76
N THR A 315 1.31 15.99 17.81
CA THR A 315 1.80 14.59 17.86
C THR A 315 3.32 14.58 17.66
N PRO A 316 4.10 14.47 18.76
CA PRO A 316 5.55 14.48 18.65
C PRO A 316 6.09 13.16 18.06
N MET A 317 7.26 13.23 17.41
CA MET A 317 7.96 12.06 16.84
C MET A 317 8.21 10.96 17.88
N ALA A 318 8.40 11.30 19.16
CA ALA A 318 8.61 10.34 20.22
C ALA A 318 7.42 9.37 20.42
N GLU A 319 6.19 9.82 20.22
CA GLU A 319 4.99 8.97 20.31
C GLU A 319 4.95 7.97 19.15
N PHE A 320 5.24 8.42 17.94
CA PHE A 320 5.35 7.51 16.78
C PHE A 320 6.44 6.45 17.00
N LEU A 321 7.62 6.85 17.49
CA LEU A 321 8.70 5.91 17.80
C LEU A 321 8.32 4.89 18.87
N SER A 322 7.53 5.29 19.87
CA SER A 322 7.02 4.38 20.90
C SER A 322 6.07 3.34 20.31
N GLU A 323 5.18 3.75 19.41
CA GLU A 323 4.29 2.83 18.71
C GLU A 323 5.08 1.84 17.84
N VAL A 324 6.03 2.32 17.04
CA VAL A 324 6.90 1.45 16.22
C VAL A 324 7.68 0.46 17.06
N SER A 325 8.18 0.85 18.23
CA SER A 325 8.90 -0.06 19.14
C SER A 325 8.01 -1.19 19.62
N LEU A 326 6.76 -0.89 20.00
CA LEU A 326 5.78 -1.90 20.40
C LEU A 326 5.46 -2.88 19.25
N LEU A 327 5.37 -2.36 18.01
CA LEU A 327 5.10 -3.18 16.83
C LEU A 327 6.26 -4.14 16.51
N THR A 328 7.50 -3.67 16.62
CA THR A 328 8.70 -4.51 16.36
C THR A 328 8.90 -5.59 17.42
N ASP A 329 8.63 -5.28 18.69
CA ASP A 329 8.70 -6.26 19.78
C ASP A 329 7.67 -7.40 19.62
N GLN A 330 6.52 -7.11 19.04
CA GLN A 330 5.50 -8.13 18.73
C GLN A 330 5.94 -9.07 17.61
N ASP A 331 6.63 -8.55 16.60
CA ASP A 331 7.16 -9.38 15.50
C ASP A 331 8.23 -10.38 15.99
N GLU A 332 9.06 -9.98 16.95
CA GLU A 332 10.11 -10.85 17.52
C GLU A 332 9.56 -11.93 18.47
N LYS A 333 8.43 -11.69 19.13
CA LYS A 333 7.82 -12.62 20.09
C LYS A 333 6.90 -13.67 19.46
N GLN A 334 6.68 -13.62 18.14
CA GLN A 334 5.86 -14.62 17.50
C GLN A 334 6.58 -15.98 17.50
N GLU A 335 6.02 -16.96 18.23
CA GLU A 335 6.53 -18.33 18.29
C GLU A 335 6.49 -18.99 16.89
N ASP A 336 7.57 -19.64 16.48
CA ASP A 336 7.72 -20.23 15.13
C ASP A 336 6.70 -21.31 14.76
N ASN A 337 5.98 -21.85 15.74
CA ASN A 337 5.08 -23.00 15.57
C ASN A 337 3.59 -22.65 15.44
N GLN A 338 3.20 -21.36 15.39
CA GLN A 338 1.78 -21.02 15.23
C GLN A 338 1.38 -20.91 13.76
N PRO A 339 0.16 -21.39 13.38
CA PRO A 339 -0.40 -21.15 12.04
C PRO A 339 -0.44 -19.66 11.72
N ARG A 340 0.10 -19.25 10.57
CA ARG A 340 0.26 -17.84 10.20
C ARG A 340 -0.23 -17.57 8.79
N ILE A 341 -0.83 -16.41 8.57
CA ILE A 341 -1.14 -15.90 7.23
C ILE A 341 0.15 -15.60 6.50
N THR A 342 0.17 -15.90 5.22
CA THR A 342 1.33 -15.57 4.38
C THR A 342 1.09 -14.27 3.61
N LEU A 343 1.96 -13.27 3.83
CA LEU A 343 2.02 -12.02 3.08
C LEU A 343 3.18 -12.09 2.09
N LEU A 344 2.94 -11.79 0.81
CA LEU A 344 3.99 -11.90 -0.20
C LEU A 344 3.69 -11.07 -1.45
N THR A 345 4.75 -10.74 -2.19
CA THR A 345 4.57 -10.18 -3.52
C THR A 345 4.03 -11.24 -4.47
N VAL A 346 3.29 -10.81 -5.51
CA VAL A 346 2.81 -11.73 -6.55
C VAL A 346 3.95 -12.50 -7.20
N HIS A 347 5.13 -11.89 -7.38
CA HIS A 347 6.31 -12.57 -7.93
C HIS A 347 6.78 -13.72 -7.02
N ALA A 348 6.78 -13.50 -5.70
CA ALA A 348 7.16 -14.53 -4.73
C ALA A 348 6.11 -15.64 -4.60
N ALA A 349 4.87 -15.39 -5.03
CA ALA A 349 3.79 -16.36 -4.99
C ALA A 349 3.87 -17.43 -6.10
N LYS A 350 4.71 -17.21 -7.12
CA LYS A 350 4.90 -18.22 -8.17
C LYS A 350 5.40 -19.53 -7.56
N GLY A 351 4.74 -20.64 -7.94
CA GLY A 351 5.02 -21.98 -7.39
C GLY A 351 4.28 -22.32 -6.10
N LEU A 352 3.71 -21.34 -5.40
CA LEU A 352 2.91 -21.57 -4.19
C LEU A 352 1.41 -21.71 -4.52
N GLU A 353 0.63 -22.18 -3.53
CA GLU A 353 -0.82 -22.31 -3.64
C GLU A 353 -1.50 -22.19 -2.27
N PHE A 354 -2.68 -21.60 -2.24
CA PHE A 354 -3.43 -21.31 -1.02
C PHE A 354 -4.92 -21.56 -1.23
N LYS A 355 -5.63 -22.02 -0.21
CA LYS A 355 -7.09 -22.17 -0.31
C LYS A 355 -7.77 -20.84 -0.59
N VAL A 356 -7.30 -19.79 0.06
CA VAL A 356 -7.84 -18.43 -0.08
C VAL A 356 -6.73 -17.44 -0.39
N THR A 357 -6.92 -16.64 -1.45
CA THR A 357 -6.02 -15.55 -1.78
C THR A 357 -6.73 -14.21 -1.78
N PHE A 358 -6.07 -13.19 -1.25
CA PHE A 358 -6.41 -11.79 -1.42
C PHE A 358 -5.38 -11.17 -2.36
N ILE A 359 -5.82 -10.46 -3.38
CA ILE A 359 -4.97 -9.70 -4.32
C ILE A 359 -5.34 -8.24 -4.11
N VAL A 360 -4.45 -7.49 -3.47
CA VAL A 360 -4.72 -6.12 -3.02
C VAL A 360 -4.09 -5.07 -3.92
N GLY A 361 -4.65 -3.87 -3.92
CA GLY A 361 -4.10 -2.73 -4.66
C GLY A 361 -4.24 -2.86 -6.18
N LEU A 362 -5.35 -3.40 -6.68
CA LEU A 362 -5.62 -3.50 -8.12
C LEU A 362 -6.03 -2.15 -8.70
N GLU A 363 -5.04 -1.27 -8.90
CA GLU A 363 -5.19 0.12 -9.30
C GLU A 363 -4.23 0.47 -10.43
N GLU A 364 -4.62 1.39 -11.31
CA GLU A 364 -3.72 1.99 -12.29
C GLU A 364 -2.52 2.65 -11.59
N ASN A 365 -1.34 2.52 -12.21
CA ASN A 365 -0.05 3.00 -11.70
C ASN A 365 0.47 2.27 -10.44
N LEU A 366 -0.23 1.22 -9.99
CA LEU A 366 0.21 0.32 -8.94
C LEU A 366 0.23 -1.12 -9.43
N PHE A 367 -0.87 -1.63 -9.96
CA PHE A 367 -1.02 -2.92 -10.62
C PHE A 367 -1.98 -2.79 -11.81
N PRO A 368 -1.48 -2.47 -13.04
CA PRO A 368 -0.10 -2.45 -13.49
C PRO A 368 0.74 -1.31 -12.90
N SER A 369 2.05 -1.56 -12.80
CA SER A 369 3.01 -0.55 -12.34
C SER A 369 3.07 0.65 -13.29
N GLN A 370 3.27 1.86 -12.73
CA GLN A 370 3.45 3.10 -13.51
C GLN A 370 4.64 3.05 -14.48
N PHE A 371 5.62 2.18 -14.22
CA PHE A 371 6.80 2.02 -15.07
C PHE A 371 6.56 1.11 -16.28
N CYS A 372 5.44 0.37 -16.30
CA CYS A 372 5.07 -0.54 -17.36
C CYS A 372 4.10 0.17 -18.34
N GLN A 373 4.63 0.72 -19.44
CA GLN A 373 3.84 1.47 -20.43
C GLN A 373 3.83 0.81 -21.82
N ALA A 374 4.90 0.09 -22.17
CA ALA A 374 4.97 -0.60 -23.44
C ALA A 374 3.98 -1.79 -23.48
N PRO A 375 3.41 -2.12 -24.65
CA PRO A 375 2.46 -3.23 -24.78
C PRO A 375 2.97 -4.56 -24.22
N LYS A 376 4.24 -4.89 -24.43
CA LYS A 376 4.86 -6.12 -23.90
C LYS A 376 4.94 -6.11 -22.37
N GLU A 377 5.22 -4.95 -21.76
CA GLU A 377 5.27 -4.79 -20.30
C GLU A 377 3.87 -4.92 -19.68
N ILE A 378 2.85 -4.35 -20.33
CA ILE A 378 1.45 -4.52 -19.91
C ILE A 378 1.01 -5.99 -20.01
N GLU A 379 1.45 -6.70 -21.04
CA GLU A 379 1.19 -8.14 -21.18
C GLU A 379 1.88 -8.94 -20.04
N GLU A 380 3.08 -8.54 -19.62
CA GLU A 380 3.76 -9.17 -18.48
C GLU A 380 3.05 -8.88 -17.15
N GLU A 381 2.62 -7.66 -16.92
CA GLU A 381 1.80 -7.31 -15.73
C GLU A 381 0.45 -8.08 -15.74
N ARG A 382 -0.15 -8.33 -16.91
CA ARG A 382 -1.34 -9.18 -17.01
C ARG A 382 -1.03 -10.64 -16.67
N ARG A 383 0.13 -11.17 -17.10
CA ARG A 383 0.60 -12.49 -16.68
C ARG A 383 0.83 -12.54 -15.17
N LEU A 384 1.33 -11.46 -14.58
CA LEU A 384 1.50 -11.37 -13.13
C LEU A 384 0.16 -11.48 -12.40
N LEU A 385 -0.89 -10.79 -12.86
CA LEU A 385 -2.23 -10.95 -12.28
C LEU A 385 -2.81 -12.35 -12.54
N TYR A 386 -2.57 -12.94 -13.71
CA TYR A 386 -2.93 -14.32 -14.00
C TYR A 386 -2.28 -15.29 -12.99
N VAL A 387 -0.98 -15.12 -12.73
CA VAL A 387 -0.28 -15.90 -11.69
C VAL A 387 -0.95 -15.71 -10.34
N ALA A 388 -1.26 -14.47 -9.93
CA ALA A 388 -1.88 -14.18 -8.64
C ALA A 388 -3.23 -14.91 -8.48
N ILE A 389 -4.11 -14.84 -9.48
CA ILE A 389 -5.43 -15.49 -9.46
C ILE A 389 -5.27 -17.01 -9.39
N THR A 390 -4.33 -17.59 -10.16
CA THR A 390 -4.09 -19.03 -10.19
C THR A 390 -3.42 -19.59 -8.94
N ARG A 391 -3.05 -18.75 -7.96
CA ARG A 391 -2.60 -19.23 -6.63
C ARG A 391 -3.75 -19.66 -5.75
N ALA A 392 -4.97 -19.20 -6.05
CA ALA A 392 -6.17 -19.57 -5.29
C ALA A 392 -6.66 -20.98 -5.65
N MET A 393 -7.00 -21.78 -4.64
CA MET A 393 -7.63 -23.08 -4.81
C MET A 393 -9.16 -22.95 -4.77
N GLU A 394 -9.70 -22.26 -3.76
CA GLU A 394 -11.13 -22.23 -3.45
C GLU A 394 -11.74 -20.84 -3.58
N ARG A 395 -11.08 -19.81 -3.06
CA ARG A 395 -11.58 -18.43 -3.00
C ARG A 395 -10.53 -17.41 -3.41
N CYS A 396 -10.93 -16.41 -4.18
CA CYS A 396 -10.08 -15.30 -4.61
C CYS A 396 -10.80 -13.97 -4.38
N TYR A 397 -10.16 -13.09 -3.61
CA TYR A 397 -10.62 -11.73 -3.31
C TYR A 397 -9.73 -10.75 -4.06
N LEU A 398 -10.36 -9.84 -4.80
CA LEU A 398 -9.74 -8.77 -5.56
C LEU A 398 -10.11 -7.44 -4.90
N THR A 399 -9.12 -6.62 -4.55
CA THR A 399 -9.41 -5.35 -3.88
C THR A 399 -8.66 -4.18 -4.50
N ASN A 400 -9.22 -2.99 -4.37
CA ASN A 400 -8.60 -1.73 -4.75
C ASN A 400 -9.09 -0.59 -3.86
N ALA A 401 -8.29 0.49 -3.76
CA ALA A 401 -8.64 1.72 -3.07
C ALA A 401 -8.83 2.87 -4.08
N ARG A 402 -9.74 3.81 -3.75
CA ARG A 402 -9.98 5.01 -4.57
C ARG A 402 -8.96 6.10 -4.36
N GLN A 403 -8.30 6.10 -3.20
CA GLN A 403 -7.29 7.08 -2.85
C GLN A 403 -6.18 6.45 -2.02
N ARG A 404 -4.96 6.95 -2.21
CA ARG A 404 -3.77 6.62 -1.43
C ARG A 404 -3.01 7.88 -1.10
N PHE A 405 -2.38 7.91 0.07
CA PHE A 405 -1.46 8.99 0.40
C PHE A 405 -0.07 8.66 -0.16
N ARG A 406 0.41 9.48 -1.09
CA ARG A 406 1.73 9.32 -1.73
C ARG A 406 2.36 10.69 -2.00
N ASN A 407 3.68 10.79 -1.86
CA ASN A 407 4.43 12.03 -2.15
C ASN A 407 3.88 13.26 -1.40
N GLY A 408 3.40 13.08 -0.16
CA GLY A 408 2.86 14.17 0.63
C GLY A 408 1.45 14.65 0.24
N GLN A 409 0.75 13.90 -0.61
CA GLN A 409 -0.59 14.27 -1.11
C GLN A 409 -1.50 13.05 -1.23
N THR A 410 -2.79 13.26 -0.99
CA THR A 410 -3.81 12.27 -1.31
C THR A 410 -4.00 12.21 -2.83
N GLN A 411 -3.68 11.08 -3.43
CA GLN A 411 -3.84 10.80 -4.85
C GLN A 411 -5.06 9.91 -5.07
N PHE A 412 -5.88 10.26 -6.05
CA PHE A 412 -7.01 9.43 -6.47
C PHE A 412 -6.54 8.39 -7.47
N SER A 413 -6.92 7.13 -7.21
CA SER A 413 -6.59 5.99 -8.05
C SER A 413 -7.82 5.52 -8.84
N SER A 414 -7.60 5.09 -10.08
CA SER A 414 -8.61 4.38 -10.86
C SER A 414 -8.41 2.86 -10.69
N PRO A 415 -9.49 2.07 -10.68
CA PRO A 415 -9.35 0.61 -10.69
C PRO A 415 -8.49 0.12 -11.86
N SER A 416 -7.68 -0.90 -11.61
CA SER A 416 -6.82 -1.53 -12.63
C SER A 416 -7.59 -1.87 -13.91
N ARG A 417 -6.99 -1.55 -15.06
CA ARG A 417 -7.53 -1.93 -16.38
C ARG A 417 -7.77 -3.43 -16.52
N PHE A 418 -6.99 -4.25 -15.84
CA PHE A 418 -7.10 -5.70 -15.87
C PHE A 418 -8.40 -6.24 -15.27
N LEU A 419 -9.05 -5.48 -14.40
CA LEU A 419 -10.37 -5.87 -13.87
C LEU A 419 -11.44 -5.91 -14.96
N LYS A 420 -11.26 -5.13 -16.06
CA LYS A 420 -12.15 -5.16 -17.22
C LYS A 420 -11.85 -6.33 -18.17
N ASP A 421 -10.65 -6.89 -18.06
CA ASP A 421 -10.22 -8.04 -18.88
C ASP A 421 -10.76 -9.37 -18.34
N ILE A 422 -11.29 -9.37 -17.10
CA ILE A 422 -11.95 -10.54 -16.50
C ILE A 422 -13.44 -10.49 -16.84
N ASP A 423 -13.97 -11.57 -17.41
CA ASP A 423 -15.39 -11.67 -17.75
C ASP A 423 -16.26 -11.49 -16.49
N THR A 424 -17.24 -10.61 -16.57
CA THR A 424 -18.09 -10.22 -15.42
C THR A 424 -18.90 -11.37 -14.83
N CYS A 425 -19.17 -12.44 -15.59
CA CYS A 425 -19.85 -13.63 -15.09
C CYS A 425 -19.06 -14.39 -14.01
N TYR A 426 -17.74 -14.21 -13.96
CA TYR A 426 -16.86 -14.83 -12.96
C TYR A 426 -16.56 -13.94 -11.77
N VAL A 427 -17.01 -12.68 -11.79
CA VAL A 427 -16.74 -11.70 -10.73
C VAL A 427 -18.05 -11.30 -10.05
N GLN A 428 -18.02 -11.26 -8.73
CA GLN A 428 -19.09 -10.71 -7.90
C GLN A 428 -18.59 -9.39 -7.30
N GLN A 429 -19.18 -8.28 -7.71
CA GLN A 429 -18.90 -6.99 -7.07
C GLN A 429 -19.59 -6.93 -5.72
N THR A 430 -18.80 -6.72 -4.68
CA THR A 430 -19.29 -6.47 -3.33
C THR A 430 -19.22 -4.96 -3.11
N GLN A 431 -20.37 -4.33 -2.82
CA GLN A 431 -20.34 -2.92 -2.40
C GLN A 431 -19.54 -2.83 -1.10
N ALA A 432 -18.49 -2.02 -1.10
CA ALA A 432 -17.77 -1.72 0.13
C ALA A 432 -18.78 -1.17 1.14
N MET A 433 -18.83 -1.77 2.33
CA MET A 433 -19.55 -1.20 3.46
C MET A 433 -18.93 0.17 3.74
N SER A 434 -19.59 1.24 3.32
CA SER A 434 -19.29 2.57 3.82
C SER A 434 -19.39 2.50 5.34
N SER A 435 -18.30 2.89 6.01
CA SER A 435 -18.14 3.14 7.46
C SER A 435 -19.41 2.94 8.29
N PHE A 436 -19.33 2.02 9.25
CA PHE A 436 -20.27 1.75 10.32
C PHE A 436 -21.18 2.94 10.64
N ASN A 437 -22.43 2.84 10.19
CA ASN A 437 -23.52 3.56 10.82
C ASN A 437 -24.15 2.56 11.80
N PRO A 438 -23.98 2.70 13.13
CA PRO A 438 -24.65 1.84 14.07
C PRO A 438 -26.14 2.13 13.99
N GLN A 439 -26.89 1.28 13.29
CA GLN A 439 -28.33 1.34 13.37
C GLN A 439 -28.75 1.05 14.82
N PRO A 440 -29.59 1.87 15.43
CA PRO A 440 -30.11 1.60 16.77
C PRO A 440 -30.89 0.29 16.72
N ILE A 441 -30.52 -0.63 17.61
CA ILE A 441 -31.24 -1.89 17.85
C ILE A 441 -32.67 -1.52 18.23
N LYS A 442 -33.61 -1.70 17.32
CA LYS A 442 -35.04 -1.70 17.67
C LYS A 442 -35.34 -2.97 18.44
N ASN A 443 -35.47 -2.83 19.75
CA ASN A 443 -36.09 -3.84 20.60
C ASN A 443 -37.47 -4.16 20.07
N GLN A 444 -37.63 -5.32 19.45
CA GLN A 444 -38.91 -5.94 19.23
C GLN A 444 -39.19 -6.89 20.39
N SER A 445 -40.02 -6.42 21.31
CA SER A 445 -40.78 -7.28 22.19
C SER A 445 -42.16 -6.64 22.37
N THR A 446 -43.14 -7.11 21.60
CA THR A 446 -44.52 -7.22 22.06
C THR A 446 -45.35 -8.11 21.11
N ILE A 447 -45.99 -9.09 21.71
CA ILE A 447 -46.84 -10.15 21.16
C ILE A 447 -48.17 -9.52 20.63
N PRO A 448 -48.78 -10.07 19.55
CA PRO A 448 -50.00 -9.52 19.00
C PRO A 448 -51.26 -10.03 19.72
N ILE A 449 -52.19 -9.12 20.05
CA ILE A 449 -53.59 -9.45 20.35
C ILE A 449 -54.41 -9.11 19.13
N ALA A 450 -55.16 -10.10 18.65
CA ALA A 450 -56.10 -9.99 17.54
C ALA A 450 -57.37 -9.22 17.91
N SER A 451 -57.87 -8.42 16.99
CA SER A 451 -59.34 -8.21 16.85
C SER A 451 -59.69 -7.76 15.43
N ASN A 452 -60.69 -8.44 14.90
CA ASN A 452 -61.33 -8.28 13.61
C ASN A 452 -62.07 -6.93 13.45
N ALA A 453 -62.11 -6.39 12.23
CA ALA A 453 -63.36 -6.09 11.50
C ALA A 453 -63.08 -5.30 10.20
N SER A 454 -63.39 -5.93 9.10
CA SER A 454 -64.25 -5.53 7.94
C SER A 454 -64.29 -4.03 7.54
N SER A 455 -64.05 -3.64 6.30
CA SER A 455 -64.82 -3.76 5.09
C SER A 455 -64.45 -2.66 4.05
N LEU A 456 -64.37 -3.08 2.80
CA LEU A 456 -64.92 -2.52 1.56
C LEU A 456 -64.37 -1.21 0.95
N SER A 457 -63.82 -1.40 -0.23
CA SER A 457 -64.19 -0.87 -1.58
C SER A 457 -63.70 0.56 -1.88
N SER A 458 -63.23 0.90 -3.02
CA SER A 458 -63.38 0.61 -4.42
C SER A 458 -62.58 1.63 -5.26
N SER A 459 -61.96 1.10 -6.27
CA SER A 459 -61.88 1.58 -7.66
C SER A 459 -61.50 3.01 -8.03
N ALA A 460 -60.52 3.02 -8.89
CA ALA A 460 -60.51 3.59 -10.25
C ALA A 460 -59.91 4.99 -10.49
N LYS A 461 -58.96 5.05 -11.28
CA LYS A 461 -58.78 5.55 -12.66
C LYS A 461 -57.50 6.36 -12.89
N LEU A 462 -56.81 5.89 -13.89
CA LEU A 462 -55.75 6.60 -14.64
C LEU A 462 -56.21 7.97 -15.14
N LYS A 463 -55.28 8.93 -15.16
CA LYS A 463 -55.04 9.78 -16.33
C LYS A 463 -53.64 10.42 -16.30
N SER A 464 -52.93 10.23 -17.38
CA SER A 464 -51.72 10.93 -17.80
C SER A 464 -52.03 12.41 -18.00
N VAL A 465 -51.06 13.29 -17.77
CA VAL A 465 -50.65 14.36 -18.69
C VAL A 465 -49.38 15.06 -18.19
N SER A 466 -48.53 15.30 -19.14
CA SER A 466 -47.23 15.92 -19.23
C SER A 466 -47.04 17.31 -18.64
N LYS A 467 -45.73 17.59 -18.40
CA LYS A 467 -45.01 18.89 -18.48
C LYS A 467 -45.20 19.91 -17.35
N GLN A 468 -44.17 20.22 -16.67
CA GLN A 468 -43.25 21.36 -16.75
C GLN A 468 -42.59 21.67 -15.39
N VAL A 469 -41.25 21.75 -15.46
CA VAL A 469 -40.34 22.79 -14.94
C VAL A 469 -40.67 23.43 -13.56
N GLY A 470 -39.66 23.26 -12.67
CA GLY A 470 -39.33 24.24 -11.63
C GLY A 470 -40.05 24.05 -10.31
N GLY A 471 -39.33 23.53 -9.37
CA GLY A 471 -39.77 23.52 -7.97
C GLY A 471 -38.56 23.39 -7.03
N ASN A 472 -38.04 24.54 -6.65
CA ASN A 472 -37.12 24.74 -5.53
C ASN A 472 -37.62 23.99 -4.28
N THR A 473 -36.90 22.96 -3.86
CA THR A 473 -36.99 22.52 -2.48
C THR A 473 -35.99 23.33 -1.66
N SER A 474 -36.47 24.45 -1.13
CA SER A 474 -35.79 25.21 -0.09
C SER A 474 -35.72 24.36 1.17
N LYS A 475 -34.57 23.65 1.38
CA LYS A 475 -34.21 23.20 2.71
C LYS A 475 -33.95 24.44 3.54
N THR A 476 -34.73 24.64 4.61
CA THR A 476 -34.58 25.72 5.58
C THR A 476 -33.17 25.64 6.18
N ARG A 477 -32.28 26.50 5.71
CA ARG A 477 -30.96 26.74 6.29
C ARG A 477 -31.13 27.54 7.56
N LYS A 478 -30.65 27.02 8.70
CA LYS A 478 -30.63 27.76 9.95
C LYS A 478 -29.53 28.82 9.87
N GLU A 479 -29.82 30.06 10.23
CA GLU A 479 -28.82 31.12 10.38
C GLU A 479 -27.86 30.80 11.53
N VAL A 480 -26.59 30.96 11.27
CA VAL A 480 -25.51 30.76 12.23
C VAL A 480 -25.06 32.10 12.80
N ARG A 481 -24.86 32.20 14.10
CA ARG A 481 -24.16 33.35 14.72
C ARG A 481 -22.68 33.21 14.42
N SER A 482 -22.21 33.74 13.29
CA SER A 482 -20.79 33.78 12.91
C SER A 482 -20.30 35.21 12.90
N GLU A 483 -18.99 35.38 13.03
CA GLU A 483 -18.29 36.66 12.88
C GLU A 483 -18.34 37.18 11.43
N TRP A 484 -18.70 36.32 10.47
CA TRP A 484 -18.72 36.57 9.04
C TRP A 484 -20.16 36.85 8.55
N LYS A 485 -20.30 37.90 7.75
CA LYS A 485 -21.58 38.29 7.13
C LYS A 485 -21.51 38.19 5.62
N LYS A 486 -22.67 38.05 4.98
CA LYS A 486 -22.78 38.18 3.52
C LYS A 486 -22.15 39.49 3.06
N GLN A 487 -21.38 39.43 1.98
CA GLN A 487 -20.63 40.52 1.39
C GLN A 487 -19.36 40.97 2.17
N ASP A 488 -18.98 40.27 3.23
CA ASP A 488 -17.64 40.49 3.82
C ASP A 488 -16.57 40.06 2.82
N ARG A 489 -15.54 40.88 2.69
CA ARG A 489 -14.38 40.58 1.88
C ARG A 489 -13.34 39.90 2.75
N VAL A 490 -12.89 38.71 2.31
CA VAL A 490 -12.02 37.83 3.11
C VAL A 490 -10.85 37.33 2.29
N VAL A 491 -9.74 37.10 2.97
CA VAL A 491 -8.54 36.48 2.37
C VAL A 491 -8.32 35.13 3.01
N HIS A 492 -8.21 34.09 2.17
CA HIS A 492 -7.85 32.74 2.56
C HIS A 492 -6.42 32.43 2.11
N LYS A 493 -5.60 31.83 2.98
CA LYS A 493 -4.17 31.60 2.75
C LYS A 493 -3.87 30.82 1.44
N VAL A 494 -4.78 29.95 1.01
CA VAL A 494 -4.60 29.09 -0.18
C VAL A 494 -5.37 29.60 -1.39
N PHE A 495 -6.57 30.17 -1.20
CA PHE A 495 -7.47 30.53 -2.29
C PHE A 495 -7.44 32.03 -2.63
N GLY A 496 -6.71 32.85 -1.84
CA GLY A 496 -6.61 34.30 -2.05
C GLY A 496 -7.83 35.08 -1.55
N ALA A 497 -8.01 36.27 -2.12
CA ALA A 497 -9.13 37.15 -1.77
C ALA A 497 -10.45 36.66 -2.36
N GLY A 498 -11.56 36.93 -1.65
CA GLY A 498 -12.89 36.51 -2.08
C GLY A 498 -14.01 37.19 -1.29
N LEU A 499 -15.23 37.08 -1.78
CA LEU A 499 -16.45 37.64 -1.22
C LEU A 499 -17.32 36.56 -0.58
N VAL A 500 -17.75 36.76 0.66
CA VAL A 500 -18.67 35.83 1.36
C VAL A 500 -20.05 35.91 0.72
N LEU A 501 -20.54 34.78 0.21
CA LEU A 501 -21.85 34.65 -0.39
C LEU A 501 -22.93 34.25 0.63
N ASP A 502 -22.60 33.28 1.50
CA ASP A 502 -23.55 32.78 2.50
C ASP A 502 -22.81 32.10 3.67
N VAL A 503 -23.48 32.12 4.87
CA VAL A 503 -23.03 31.39 6.06
C VAL A 503 -24.20 30.64 6.63
N TYR A 504 -24.10 29.32 6.80
CA TYR A 504 -25.21 28.47 7.19
C TYR A 504 -24.76 27.20 7.93
N HIS A 505 -25.72 26.61 8.68
CA HIS A 505 -25.52 25.34 9.38
C HIS A 505 -26.10 24.20 8.56
N GLU A 506 -25.29 23.17 8.29
CA GLU A 506 -25.71 21.96 7.57
C GLU A 506 -24.98 20.73 8.09
N ASN A 507 -25.71 19.66 8.43
CA ASN A 507 -25.16 18.38 8.92
C ASN A 507 -24.21 18.56 10.12
N ASP A 508 -24.66 19.26 11.17
CA ASP A 508 -23.92 19.57 12.41
C ASP A 508 -22.63 20.39 12.23
N ASN A 509 -22.44 21.03 11.08
CA ASN A 509 -21.28 21.87 10.81
C ASN A 509 -21.70 23.25 10.28
N ASP A 510 -20.98 24.28 10.73
CA ASP A 510 -21.11 25.62 10.20
C ASP A 510 -20.29 25.77 8.93
N LYS A 511 -20.95 26.19 7.85
CA LYS A 511 -20.35 26.32 6.51
C LYS A 511 -20.43 27.76 6.03
N ILE A 512 -19.42 28.14 5.23
CA ILE A 512 -19.33 29.44 4.56
C ILE A 512 -19.09 29.24 3.07
N ASP A 513 -19.93 29.87 2.24
CA ASP A 513 -19.76 29.94 0.79
C ASP A 513 -19.02 31.24 0.43
N ILE A 514 -17.89 31.12 -0.25
CA ILE A 514 -17.07 32.25 -0.66
C ILE A 514 -16.84 32.20 -2.17
N GLN A 515 -17.05 33.32 -2.85
CA GLN A 515 -16.61 33.54 -4.23
C GLN A 515 -15.21 34.13 -4.22
N PHE A 516 -14.22 33.29 -4.48
CA PHE A 516 -12.82 33.72 -4.61
C PHE A 516 -12.56 34.32 -5.99
N ASP A 517 -11.73 35.36 -6.05
CA ASP A 517 -11.45 36.09 -7.28
C ASP A 517 -10.76 35.23 -8.35
N ASN A 518 -9.87 34.29 -7.94
CA ASN A 518 -9.06 33.48 -8.86
C ASN A 518 -9.54 32.02 -9.03
N VAL A 519 -10.32 31.47 -8.10
CA VAL A 519 -10.66 30.01 -8.10
C VAL A 519 -12.18 29.73 -8.05
N GLY A 520 -13.00 30.78 -8.18
CA GLY A 520 -14.44 30.64 -8.22
C GLY A 520 -15.08 30.34 -6.85
N LYS A 521 -16.32 29.85 -6.86
CA LYS A 521 -17.09 29.56 -5.64
C LYS A 521 -16.55 28.33 -4.92
N LYS A 522 -16.30 28.45 -3.60
CA LYS A 522 -15.93 27.35 -2.70
C LYS A 522 -16.77 27.39 -1.43
N THR A 523 -17.14 26.22 -0.94
CA THR A 523 -17.78 26.04 0.37
C THR A 523 -16.72 25.54 1.35
N LEU A 524 -16.53 26.25 2.44
CA LEU A 524 -15.57 25.91 3.49
C LEU A 524 -16.30 25.63 4.80
N LEU A 525 -15.71 24.76 5.63
CA LEU A 525 -16.17 24.58 7.01
C LEU A 525 -15.60 25.73 7.86
N LEU A 526 -16.45 26.47 8.54
CA LEU A 526 -16.05 27.64 9.34
C LEU A 526 -15.02 27.32 10.41
N THR A 527 -15.11 26.15 10.99
CA THR A 527 -14.17 25.66 12.01
C THR A 527 -12.74 25.54 11.49
N TYR A 528 -12.54 25.32 10.19
CA TYR A 528 -11.22 25.14 9.57
C TYR A 528 -10.85 26.24 8.58
N ALA A 529 -11.79 27.12 8.22
CA ALA A 529 -11.55 28.23 7.32
C ALA A 529 -10.79 29.33 8.05
N LYS A 530 -9.45 29.31 7.99
CA LYS A 530 -8.60 30.39 8.50
C LYS A 530 -8.73 31.62 7.58
N LEU A 531 -9.83 32.35 7.77
CA LEU A 531 -10.17 33.56 7.03
C LEU A 531 -9.68 34.80 7.79
N VAL A 532 -9.17 35.77 7.06
CA VAL A 532 -8.79 37.09 7.59
C VAL A 532 -9.60 38.11 6.83
N ARG A 533 -10.08 39.19 7.50
CA ARG A 533 -10.74 40.29 6.81
C ARG A 533 -9.73 41.05 5.97
N GLU A 534 -10.10 41.38 4.74
CA GLU A 534 -9.30 42.23 3.86
C GLU A 534 -9.25 43.67 4.35
#